data_9615c132d211bf14cf6e45ab0db27177
#
_entry.id   9615c132d211bf14cf6e45ab0db27177
#
_cell.length_a   1.000
_cell.length_b   1.000
_cell.length_c   1.000
_cell.angle_alpha   90.00
_cell.angle_beta   90.00
_cell.angle_gamma   90.00
#
_symmetry.space_group_name_H-M   'P 1'
#
loop_
_entity.id
_entity.type
_entity.pdbx_description
1 polymer ?
#
loop_
_entity_poly.entity_id
_entity_poly.type
_entity_poly.pdbx_seq_one_letter_code
_entity_poly.pdbx_strand_id
1 'polypeptide(L)'
;MGSAQAHCYGIVSSEEDGTLPDLGTMPNGYCSGNTGANVNTHHHTARRTVDKNGNCNMKFVNMSEKCQRYLADIYTTWVDIHWPWMLIIFSSAFLLSWSFFGFVFWLVALSYGDLEKEEQLCVANLNSFTAAFSFAMETQTTIGYGNYYVTAECPIAVFMVVFQTIMGYIINNLAISTIMAKVISPKKRSETLVFSHYAIITMRDHKLCLMWRVGNLQKSQLVEAHVRAQLIRSHTTAEGEYLTLDQTELDIGFDSGIDRILLTFPLIIIHEIDENSPFYDMSKEKLESSEFEIVVMLDGSVEATSMSTQCRSSYIPSEILWGHQFEPVLSEIKNHYSVDYSKFNNTYVVPSTPQCSARELEEENSSISGHNSLCYENEVAVMNKERSGNEE
;
A
#
# COMPACT_ATOMS: atom_id res chain seq x y z
N MET A 1 22.36 11.85 11.29
CA MET A 1 22.56 11.65 9.87
C MET A 1 22.59 10.14 9.65
N GLY A 2 21.46 9.56 9.40
CA GLY A 2 21.30 8.14 9.12
C GLY A 2 20.19 8.02 8.10
N SER A 3 20.55 7.62 6.89
CA SER A 3 19.62 7.35 5.82
C SER A 3 18.69 6.21 6.23
N ALA A 4 17.42 6.50 6.43
CA ALA A 4 16.40 5.50 6.62
C ALA A 4 16.14 4.84 5.27
N GLN A 5 16.68 3.65 5.05
CA GLN A 5 16.28 2.77 3.96
C GLN A 5 14.81 2.40 4.15
N ALA A 6 13.98 2.88 3.24
CA ALA A 6 12.58 2.48 3.19
C ALA A 6 12.48 1.00 2.75
N HIS A 7 12.25 0.11 3.72
CA HIS A 7 11.94 -1.27 3.42
C HIS A 7 10.51 -1.38 2.89
N CYS A 8 10.39 -1.65 1.59
CA CYS A 8 9.14 -2.05 0.99
C CYS A 8 8.72 -3.44 1.50
N TYR A 9 7.84 -3.52 2.47
CA TYR A 9 7.19 -4.77 2.85
C TYR A 9 6.06 -5.07 1.87
N GLY A 10 6.42 -5.77 0.79
CA GLY A 10 5.44 -6.28 -0.16
C GLY A 10 4.78 -7.55 0.38
N ILE A 11 3.49 -7.49 0.63
CA ILE A 11 2.68 -8.66 0.93
C ILE A 11 2.36 -9.34 -0.39
N VAL A 12 2.82 -10.57 -0.52
CA VAL A 12 2.53 -11.45 -1.65
C VAL A 12 1.08 -11.93 -1.55
N SER A 13 0.18 -11.35 -2.33
CA SER A 13 -1.05 -12.02 -2.70
C SER A 13 -0.69 -13.04 -3.80
N SER A 14 -0.58 -14.31 -3.43
CA SER A 14 -0.48 -15.40 -4.39
C SER A 14 -1.88 -15.72 -4.92
N GLU A 15 -2.25 -15.16 -6.04
CA GLU A 15 -3.24 -15.77 -6.91
C GLU A 15 -2.52 -16.91 -7.66
N GLU A 16 -2.70 -18.14 -7.21
CA GLU A 16 -2.44 -19.33 -8.01
C GLU A 16 -3.60 -19.51 -8.98
N ASP A 17 -3.40 -19.04 -10.20
CA ASP A 17 -4.22 -19.45 -11.33
C ASP A 17 -3.72 -20.83 -11.77
N GLY A 18 -4.53 -21.84 -11.46
CA GLY A 18 -4.24 -23.23 -11.79
C GLY A 18 -4.48 -23.51 -13.25
N THR A 19 -3.42 -23.54 -14.04
CA THR A 19 -3.42 -24.24 -15.34
C THR A 19 -2.26 -25.23 -15.38
N LEU A 20 -2.64 -26.51 -15.42
CA LEU A 20 -1.77 -27.65 -15.71
C LEU A 20 -1.00 -27.45 -17.03
N PRO A 21 0.27 -27.83 -17.13
CA PRO A 21 0.98 -27.83 -18.39
C PRO A 21 0.57 -29.04 -19.22
N ASP A 22 0.02 -28.76 -20.40
CA ASP A 22 -0.26 -29.75 -21.43
C ASP A 22 1.07 -30.20 -22.07
N LEU A 23 1.26 -31.51 -22.06
CA LEU A 23 2.42 -32.21 -22.61
C LEU A 23 2.06 -32.61 -24.04
N GLY A 24 2.58 -31.90 -25.05
CA GLY A 24 2.28 -32.33 -26.42
C GLY A 24 3.04 -31.64 -27.54
N THR A 25 4.11 -32.29 -27.98
CA THR A 25 4.52 -32.46 -29.39
C THR A 25 5.03 -31.24 -30.17
N MET A 26 6.33 -31.26 -30.47
CA MET A 26 6.90 -30.61 -31.66
C MET A 26 6.39 -31.24 -32.94
N PRO A 27 6.26 -30.46 -34.03
CA PRO A 27 6.97 -30.83 -35.23
C PRO A 27 7.71 -29.71 -35.96
N ASN A 28 8.72 -30.12 -36.63
CA ASN A 28 9.57 -29.44 -37.58
C ASN A 28 8.85 -28.69 -38.71
N GLY A 29 9.50 -27.60 -39.16
CA GLY A 29 9.65 -27.50 -40.60
C GLY A 29 9.22 -26.19 -41.26
N TYR A 30 10.20 -25.58 -41.92
CA TYR A 30 10.22 -24.77 -43.14
C TYR A 30 9.97 -23.26 -43.04
N CYS A 31 11.07 -22.56 -43.32
CA CYS A 31 11.14 -21.19 -43.81
C CYS A 31 10.36 -21.04 -45.12
N SER A 32 9.56 -19.98 -45.22
CA SER A 32 9.31 -19.30 -46.49
C SER A 32 9.10 -17.81 -46.21
N GLY A 33 9.94 -17.00 -46.83
CA GLY A 33 9.89 -15.56 -46.71
C GLY A 33 8.66 -14.97 -47.39
N ASN A 34 8.15 -13.92 -46.79
CA ASN A 34 7.55 -12.84 -47.58
C ASN A 34 7.67 -11.51 -46.80
N THR A 35 8.30 -10.56 -47.48
CA THR A 35 8.49 -9.17 -47.12
C THR A 35 7.15 -8.45 -46.99
N GLY A 36 6.82 -8.07 -45.74
CA GLY A 36 5.76 -7.13 -45.45
C GLY A 36 6.14 -6.43 -44.16
N ALA A 37 6.65 -5.21 -44.25
CA ALA A 37 7.00 -4.38 -43.11
C ALA A 37 5.73 -4.02 -42.34
N ASN A 38 5.36 -4.83 -41.37
CA ASN A 38 4.46 -4.45 -40.30
C ASN A 38 5.35 -3.86 -39.19
N VAL A 39 5.38 -2.55 -39.13
CA VAL A 39 5.87 -1.81 -37.97
C VAL A 39 4.88 -2.11 -36.82
N ASN A 40 5.11 -3.22 -36.13
CA ASN A 40 4.52 -3.45 -34.82
C ASN A 40 5.17 -2.42 -33.88
N THR A 41 4.53 -1.27 -33.71
CA THR A 41 4.73 -0.44 -32.54
C THR A 41 4.34 -1.29 -31.32
N HIS A 42 5.31 -2.01 -30.78
CA HIS A 42 5.22 -2.52 -29.43
C HIS A 42 5.10 -1.28 -28.52
N HIS A 43 3.88 -0.95 -28.13
CA HIS A 43 3.66 -0.17 -26.93
C HIS A 43 4.33 -0.97 -25.80
N HIS A 44 5.56 -0.62 -25.48
CA HIS A 44 6.16 -1.01 -24.21
C HIS A 44 5.26 -0.43 -23.14
N THR A 45 4.39 -1.26 -22.59
CA THR A 45 3.72 -0.96 -21.34
C THR A 45 4.82 -0.74 -20.31
N ALA A 46 5.06 0.52 -19.95
CA ALA A 46 6.06 0.89 -18.96
C ALA A 46 5.84 0.04 -17.71
N ARG A 47 6.86 -0.73 -17.32
CA ARG A 47 6.78 -1.61 -16.14
C ARG A 47 6.67 -0.72 -14.91
N ARG A 48 5.53 -0.78 -14.23
CA ARG A 48 5.32 -0.09 -12.96
C ARG A 48 5.91 -0.88 -11.82
N THR A 49 6.55 -0.20 -10.89
CA THR A 49 6.98 -0.76 -9.60
C THR A 49 5.83 -0.78 -8.59
N VAL A 50 4.92 0.20 -8.68
CA VAL A 50 3.72 0.32 -7.84
C VAL A 50 2.49 0.53 -8.73
N ASP A 51 1.45 -0.27 -8.54
CA ASP A 51 0.19 -0.11 -9.26
C ASP A 51 -0.60 1.11 -8.74
N LYS A 52 -1.61 1.54 -9.52
CA LYS A 52 -2.56 2.60 -9.10
C LYS A 52 -3.23 2.31 -7.76
N ASN A 53 -3.43 1.04 -7.43
CA ASN A 53 -4.02 0.60 -6.16
C ASN A 53 -3.00 0.48 -5.02
N GLY A 54 -1.75 0.89 -5.25
CA GLY A 54 -0.69 0.86 -4.26
C GLY A 54 0.00 -0.48 -4.04
N ASN A 55 -0.31 -1.50 -4.84
CA ASN A 55 0.35 -2.80 -4.75
C ASN A 55 1.72 -2.75 -5.40
N CYS A 56 2.74 -3.33 -4.74
CA CYS A 56 4.08 -3.45 -5.32
C CYS A 56 4.11 -4.58 -6.35
N ASN A 57 4.52 -4.29 -7.58
CA ASN A 57 4.64 -5.24 -8.67
C ASN A 57 6.07 -5.81 -8.76
N MET A 58 6.56 -6.35 -7.64
CA MET A 58 7.88 -6.97 -7.54
C MET A 58 7.77 -8.45 -7.16
N LYS A 59 8.43 -9.33 -7.93
CA LYS A 59 8.53 -10.75 -7.62
C LYS A 59 9.88 -11.05 -6.98
N PHE A 60 9.86 -11.57 -5.77
CA PHE A 60 11.05 -12.04 -5.07
C PHE A 60 11.35 -13.49 -5.47
N VAL A 61 12.51 -13.72 -6.09
CA VAL A 61 12.98 -15.04 -6.51
C VAL A 61 14.23 -15.43 -5.72
N ASN A 62 14.50 -16.74 -5.59
CA ASN A 62 15.70 -17.28 -4.95
C ASN A 62 15.92 -16.83 -3.48
N MET A 63 14.84 -16.65 -2.72
CA MET A 63 14.95 -16.38 -1.29
C MET A 63 15.37 -17.65 -0.55
N SER A 64 16.59 -17.67 -0.03
CA SER A 64 17.04 -18.73 0.87
C SER A 64 16.28 -18.69 2.19
N GLU A 65 16.00 -19.86 2.78
CA GLU A 65 15.37 -19.99 4.11
C GLU A 65 14.00 -19.32 4.27
N LYS A 66 13.24 -19.20 3.19
CA LYS A 66 11.91 -18.58 3.18
C LYS A 66 11.01 -19.17 4.29
N CYS A 67 10.97 -20.50 4.37
CA CYS A 67 10.14 -21.22 5.35
C CYS A 67 10.53 -20.88 6.81
N GLN A 68 11.83 -20.82 7.11
CA GLN A 68 12.32 -20.51 8.45
C GLN A 68 12.01 -19.06 8.86
N ARG A 69 12.09 -18.11 7.93
CA ARG A 69 11.74 -16.71 8.19
C ARG A 69 10.24 -16.53 8.43
N TYR A 70 9.39 -17.23 7.68
CA TYR A 70 7.94 -17.22 7.91
C TYR A 70 7.56 -17.88 9.24
N LEU A 71 8.29 -18.93 9.67
CA LEU A 71 8.08 -19.55 10.99
C LEU A 71 8.58 -18.67 12.14
N ALA A 72 9.63 -17.88 11.92
CA ALA A 72 10.12 -16.94 12.93
C ALA A 72 9.11 -15.83 13.22
N ASP A 73 8.30 -15.45 12.22
CA ASP A 73 7.26 -14.44 12.35
C ASP A 73 5.87 -15.02 12.04
N ILE A 74 5.54 -16.09 12.80
CA ILE A 74 4.30 -16.85 12.58
C ILE A 74 3.04 -16.01 12.82
N TYR A 75 3.09 -15.05 13.74
CA TYR A 75 1.91 -14.24 14.08
C TYR A 75 1.52 -13.30 12.94
N THR A 76 2.47 -12.55 12.36
CA THR A 76 2.21 -11.68 11.20
C THR A 76 1.80 -12.50 9.99
N THR A 77 2.41 -13.67 9.79
CA THR A 77 2.03 -14.59 8.71
C THR A 77 0.56 -15.01 8.85
N TRP A 78 0.07 -15.32 10.06
CA TRP A 78 -1.34 -15.67 10.28
C TRP A 78 -2.29 -14.51 10.07
N VAL A 79 -1.91 -13.31 10.45
CA VAL A 79 -2.73 -12.10 10.22
C VAL A 79 -2.85 -11.81 8.71
N ASP A 80 -1.83 -12.13 7.92
CA ASP A 80 -1.82 -11.90 6.47
C ASP A 80 -2.59 -12.94 5.63
N ILE A 81 -2.86 -14.12 6.17
CA ILE A 81 -3.64 -15.17 5.50
C ILE A 81 -5.06 -14.67 5.18
N HIS A 82 -5.63 -15.04 4.03
CA HIS A 82 -7.00 -14.70 3.65
C HIS A 82 -8.04 -15.21 4.66
N TRP A 83 -9.12 -14.51 4.87
CA TRP A 83 -10.18 -14.83 5.83
C TRP A 83 -10.66 -16.29 5.81
N PRO A 84 -11.02 -16.89 4.65
CA PRO A 84 -11.49 -18.27 4.59
C PRO A 84 -10.46 -19.26 5.13
N TRP A 85 -9.20 -19.11 4.72
CA TRP A 85 -8.12 -19.99 5.15
C TRP A 85 -7.83 -19.88 6.66
N MET A 86 -7.86 -18.66 7.19
CA MET A 86 -7.70 -18.43 8.63
C MET A 86 -8.80 -19.16 9.42
N LEU A 87 -10.06 -19.05 9.00
CA LEU A 87 -11.18 -19.75 9.66
C LEU A 87 -11.03 -21.27 9.56
N ILE A 88 -10.62 -21.79 8.40
CA ILE A 88 -10.37 -23.22 8.22
C ILE A 88 -9.24 -23.70 9.15
N ILE A 89 -8.13 -22.96 9.24
CA ILE A 89 -6.99 -23.32 10.10
C ILE A 89 -7.42 -23.39 11.57
N PHE A 90 -8.13 -22.38 12.09
CA PHE A 90 -8.57 -22.40 13.48
C PHE A 90 -9.63 -23.47 13.74
N SER A 91 -10.61 -23.63 12.83
CA SER A 91 -11.61 -24.70 12.97
C SER A 91 -10.96 -26.08 12.97
N SER A 92 -9.99 -26.31 12.09
CA SER A 92 -9.25 -27.57 12.04
C SER A 92 -8.41 -27.79 13.30
N ALA A 93 -7.78 -26.74 13.85
CA ALA A 93 -7.01 -26.81 15.09
C ALA A 93 -7.89 -27.23 16.27
N PHE A 94 -9.10 -26.68 16.40
CA PHE A 94 -10.06 -27.11 17.42
C PHE A 94 -10.50 -28.54 17.22
N LEU A 95 -10.92 -28.93 16.02
CA LEU A 95 -11.38 -30.29 15.72
C LEU A 95 -10.27 -31.34 15.97
N LEU A 96 -9.04 -31.05 15.57
CA LEU A 96 -7.89 -31.90 15.79
C LEU A 96 -7.58 -32.03 17.30
N SER A 97 -7.64 -30.91 18.03
CA SER A 97 -7.44 -30.91 19.49
C SER A 97 -8.49 -31.75 20.20
N TRP A 98 -9.79 -31.58 19.88
CA TRP A 98 -10.85 -32.38 20.48
C TRP A 98 -10.75 -33.88 20.13
N SER A 99 -10.39 -34.19 18.88
CA SER A 99 -10.19 -35.57 18.45
C SER A 99 -9.00 -36.22 19.15
N PHE A 100 -7.89 -35.49 19.30
CA PHE A 100 -6.71 -35.98 20.00
C PHE A 100 -7.00 -36.26 21.48
N PHE A 101 -7.54 -35.29 22.19
CA PHE A 101 -7.87 -35.48 23.61
C PHE A 101 -9.00 -36.49 23.81
N GLY A 102 -10.00 -36.51 22.93
CA GLY A 102 -11.04 -37.52 22.93
C GLY A 102 -10.48 -38.95 22.78
N PHE A 103 -9.51 -39.09 21.87
CA PHE A 103 -8.80 -40.37 21.71
C PHE A 103 -8.00 -40.75 22.95
N VAL A 104 -7.31 -39.81 23.59
CA VAL A 104 -6.56 -40.05 24.84
C VAL A 104 -7.49 -40.46 25.95
N PHE A 105 -8.62 -39.77 26.16
CA PHE A 105 -9.60 -40.15 27.20
C PHE A 105 -10.24 -41.51 26.92
N TRP A 106 -10.51 -41.83 25.66
CA TRP A 106 -11.00 -43.13 25.27
C TRP A 106 -9.98 -44.25 25.56
N LEU A 107 -8.68 -44.01 25.30
CA LEU A 107 -7.61 -44.94 25.65
C LEU A 107 -7.47 -45.11 27.18
N VAL A 108 -7.58 -44.04 27.94
CA VAL A 108 -7.56 -44.09 29.41
C VAL A 108 -8.73 -44.95 29.90
N ALA A 109 -9.96 -44.70 29.46
CA ALA A 109 -11.14 -45.49 29.83
C ALA A 109 -10.99 -46.97 29.44
N LEU A 110 -10.42 -47.26 28.26
CA LEU A 110 -10.13 -48.64 27.83
C LEU A 110 -9.12 -49.32 28.76
N SER A 111 -8.05 -48.61 29.16
CA SER A 111 -6.99 -49.15 30.02
C SER A 111 -7.45 -49.46 31.43
N TYR A 112 -8.40 -48.68 31.95
CA TYR A 112 -8.97 -48.91 33.31
C TYR A 112 -10.20 -49.81 33.28
N GLY A 113 -10.69 -50.21 32.10
CA GLY A 113 -11.84 -51.12 31.97
C GLY A 113 -13.18 -50.46 32.22
N ASP A 114 -13.27 -49.12 32.10
CA ASP A 114 -14.49 -48.34 32.31
C ASP A 114 -15.63 -48.72 31.34
N LEU A 115 -15.28 -49.38 30.23
CA LEU A 115 -16.24 -49.88 29.24
C LEU A 115 -17.02 -51.14 29.65
N GLU A 116 -16.51 -51.90 30.65
CA GLU A 116 -17.07 -53.21 31.06
C GLU A 116 -17.52 -53.26 32.53
N LYS A 117 -17.06 -52.32 33.37
CA LYS A 117 -17.30 -52.33 34.82
C LYS A 117 -18.05 -51.07 35.24
N GLU A 118 -19.08 -51.24 36.10
CA GLU A 118 -19.83 -50.12 36.69
C GLU A 118 -19.18 -49.58 37.98
N GLU A 119 -18.19 -50.29 38.57
CA GLU A 119 -17.53 -49.91 39.83
C GLU A 119 -16.12 -49.39 39.54
N GLN A 120 -15.76 -48.20 40.08
CA GLN A 120 -14.47 -47.52 39.98
C GLN A 120 -14.14 -46.98 38.57
N LEU A 121 -15.07 -46.22 37.98
CA LEU A 121 -14.89 -45.56 36.70
C LEU A 121 -13.84 -44.43 36.79
N CYS A 122 -12.88 -44.39 35.90
CA CYS A 122 -11.92 -43.31 35.76
C CYS A 122 -12.59 -42.03 35.19
N VAL A 123 -13.41 -42.21 34.15
CA VAL A 123 -14.26 -41.15 33.59
C VAL A 123 -15.70 -41.68 33.53
N ALA A 124 -16.59 -41.06 34.28
CA ALA A 124 -17.98 -41.48 34.37
C ALA A 124 -18.73 -41.33 33.03
N ASN A 125 -19.57 -42.33 32.70
CA ASN A 125 -20.44 -42.41 31.54
C ASN A 125 -19.73 -42.46 30.16
N LEU A 126 -18.44 -42.81 30.11
CA LEU A 126 -17.65 -42.82 28.90
C LEU A 126 -17.71 -44.17 28.17
N ASN A 127 -18.83 -44.47 27.53
CA ASN A 127 -19.12 -45.77 26.92
C ASN A 127 -18.70 -45.92 25.46
N SER A 128 -18.27 -44.84 24.81
CA SER A 128 -17.91 -44.83 23.39
C SER A 128 -16.90 -43.74 23.05
N PHE A 129 -16.25 -43.86 21.91
CA PHE A 129 -15.39 -42.79 21.39
C PHE A 129 -16.15 -41.47 21.22
N THR A 130 -17.42 -41.50 20.80
CA THR A 130 -18.25 -40.30 20.68
C THR A 130 -18.46 -39.61 22.03
N ALA A 131 -18.65 -40.38 23.10
CA ALA A 131 -18.75 -39.84 24.46
C ALA A 131 -17.42 -39.22 24.92
N ALA A 132 -16.28 -39.83 24.60
CA ALA A 132 -14.96 -39.29 24.88
C ALA A 132 -14.66 -38.00 24.07
N PHE A 133 -15.07 -37.96 22.83
CA PHE A 133 -14.97 -36.76 22.01
C PHE A 133 -15.85 -35.61 22.54
N SER A 134 -17.09 -35.94 22.95
CA SER A 134 -18.00 -34.96 23.59
C SER A 134 -17.42 -34.43 24.88
N PHE A 135 -16.86 -35.29 25.71
CA PHE A 135 -16.19 -34.92 26.97
C PHE A 135 -14.98 -33.98 26.69
N ALA A 136 -14.14 -34.30 25.72
CA ALA A 136 -13.03 -33.46 25.35
C ALA A 136 -13.50 -32.07 24.84
N MET A 137 -14.57 -32.04 24.01
CA MET A 137 -15.17 -30.81 23.54
C MET A 137 -15.72 -29.96 24.68
N GLU A 138 -16.54 -30.57 25.58
CA GLU A 138 -17.13 -29.87 26.74
C GLU A 138 -16.07 -29.31 27.70
N THR A 139 -15.00 -30.09 27.93
CA THR A 139 -13.88 -29.68 28.79
C THR A 139 -13.12 -28.51 28.19
N GLN A 140 -12.75 -28.58 26.93
CA GLN A 140 -11.97 -27.54 26.28
C GLN A 140 -12.75 -26.24 26.04
N THR A 141 -14.05 -26.33 25.73
CA THR A 141 -14.94 -25.18 25.58
C THR A 141 -15.47 -24.64 26.91
N THR A 142 -15.15 -25.28 28.01
CA THR A 142 -15.61 -24.92 29.37
C THR A 142 -17.14 -24.95 29.55
N ILE A 143 -17.88 -25.69 28.72
CA ILE A 143 -19.35 -25.81 28.82
C ILE A 143 -19.71 -26.67 30.02
N GLY A 144 -19.16 -27.91 30.13
CA GLY A 144 -19.30 -28.79 31.23
C GLY A 144 -20.75 -29.13 31.57
N TYR A 145 -21.47 -29.84 30.69
CA TYR A 145 -22.87 -30.25 30.95
C TYR A 145 -23.05 -31.12 32.18
N GLY A 146 -21.94 -31.75 32.67
CA GLY A 146 -21.97 -32.58 33.89
C GLY A 146 -22.37 -34.04 33.65
N ASN A 147 -22.59 -34.47 32.42
CA ASN A 147 -22.86 -35.85 32.07
C ASN A 147 -21.59 -36.72 32.13
N TYR A 148 -20.46 -36.14 31.79
CA TYR A 148 -19.14 -36.74 31.79
C TYR A 148 -18.27 -36.04 32.83
N TYR A 149 -17.60 -36.76 33.70
CA TYR A 149 -16.68 -36.17 34.67
C TYR A 149 -15.59 -37.16 35.07
N VAL A 150 -14.44 -36.61 35.45
CA VAL A 150 -13.28 -37.39 35.94
C VAL A 150 -13.42 -37.63 37.42
N THR A 151 -13.17 -38.87 37.85
CA THR A 151 -13.16 -39.23 39.25
C THR A 151 -11.81 -38.94 39.92
N ALA A 152 -11.80 -38.72 41.22
CA ALA A 152 -10.57 -38.42 41.96
C ALA A 152 -9.59 -39.61 42.02
N GLU A 153 -10.06 -40.81 41.71
CA GLU A 153 -9.25 -42.04 41.73
C GLU A 153 -8.33 -42.20 40.53
N CYS A 154 -8.49 -41.34 39.51
CA CYS A 154 -7.73 -41.42 38.27
C CYS A 154 -6.83 -40.18 38.04
N PRO A 155 -5.65 -40.09 38.66
CA PRO A 155 -4.79 -38.92 38.57
C PRO A 155 -4.30 -38.62 37.15
N ILE A 156 -4.19 -39.66 36.31
CA ILE A 156 -3.80 -39.49 34.90
C ILE A 156 -4.88 -38.72 34.12
N ALA A 157 -6.15 -39.04 34.29
CA ALA A 157 -7.25 -38.35 33.65
C ALA A 157 -7.35 -36.89 34.12
N VAL A 158 -7.17 -36.65 35.44
CA VAL A 158 -7.12 -35.28 35.99
C VAL A 158 -5.99 -34.48 35.40
N PHE A 159 -4.78 -35.03 35.27
CA PHE A 159 -3.64 -34.36 34.64
C PHE A 159 -3.92 -34.04 33.16
N MET A 160 -4.53 -34.97 32.44
CA MET A 160 -4.89 -34.75 31.03
C MET A 160 -5.94 -33.65 30.85
N VAL A 161 -6.92 -33.54 31.75
CA VAL A 161 -7.90 -32.44 31.75
C VAL A 161 -7.21 -31.10 31.96
N VAL A 162 -6.29 -31.00 32.94
CA VAL A 162 -5.52 -29.76 33.18
C VAL A 162 -4.70 -29.38 31.94
N PHE A 163 -3.99 -30.34 31.35
CA PHE A 163 -3.18 -30.11 30.16
C PHE A 163 -4.05 -29.67 28.97
N GLN A 164 -5.17 -30.35 28.74
CA GLN A 164 -6.14 -30.00 27.70
C GLN A 164 -6.67 -28.57 27.87
N THR A 165 -7.02 -28.21 29.11
CA THR A 165 -7.56 -26.87 29.41
C THR A 165 -6.52 -25.79 29.07
N ILE A 166 -5.25 -25.97 29.46
CA ILE A 166 -4.18 -25.04 29.15
C ILE A 166 -4.00 -24.89 27.61
N MET A 167 -3.95 -26.01 26.89
CA MET A 167 -3.84 -26.03 25.45
C MET A 167 -5.04 -25.34 24.77
N GLY A 168 -6.25 -25.60 25.28
CA GLY A 168 -7.48 -24.95 24.80
C GLY A 168 -7.44 -23.42 24.94
N TYR A 169 -6.98 -22.93 26.09
CA TYR A 169 -6.81 -21.49 26.32
C TYR A 169 -5.79 -20.87 25.35
N ILE A 170 -4.67 -21.54 25.07
CA ILE A 170 -3.67 -21.06 24.14
C ILE A 170 -4.28 -20.94 22.73
N ILE A 171 -4.95 -21.99 22.23
CA ILE A 171 -5.59 -22.00 20.92
C ILE A 171 -6.65 -20.90 20.81
N ASN A 172 -7.51 -20.79 21.84
CA ASN A 172 -8.59 -19.79 21.84
C ASN A 172 -8.06 -18.35 21.84
N ASN A 173 -7.06 -18.04 22.67
CA ASN A 173 -6.47 -16.71 22.73
C ASN A 173 -5.73 -16.35 21.44
N LEU A 174 -5.01 -17.29 20.82
CA LEU A 174 -4.37 -17.06 19.51
C LEU A 174 -5.42 -16.79 18.42
N ALA A 175 -6.51 -17.55 18.39
CA ALA A 175 -7.59 -17.35 17.43
C ALA A 175 -8.23 -15.96 17.60
N ILE A 176 -8.62 -15.59 18.82
CA ILE A 176 -9.22 -14.28 19.10
C ILE A 176 -8.25 -13.15 18.76
N SER A 177 -6.99 -13.24 19.19
CA SER A 177 -5.96 -12.23 18.92
C SER A 177 -5.74 -12.02 17.43
N THR A 178 -5.65 -13.10 16.66
CA THR A 178 -5.46 -13.03 15.19
C THR A 178 -6.69 -12.44 14.49
N ILE A 179 -7.90 -12.84 14.90
CA ILE A 179 -9.14 -12.28 14.36
C ILE A 179 -9.21 -10.78 14.66
N MET A 180 -8.94 -10.37 15.90
CA MET A 180 -8.95 -8.95 16.27
C MET A 180 -7.90 -8.15 15.51
N ALA A 181 -6.67 -8.63 15.41
CA ALA A 181 -5.62 -7.99 14.64
C ALA A 181 -6.02 -7.80 13.16
N LYS A 182 -6.68 -8.81 12.59
CA LYS A 182 -7.15 -8.76 11.20
C LYS A 182 -8.34 -7.80 11.00
N VAL A 183 -9.26 -7.73 11.93
CA VAL A 183 -10.39 -6.78 11.89
C VAL A 183 -9.89 -5.33 12.00
N ILE A 184 -8.88 -5.09 12.84
CA ILE A 184 -8.32 -3.76 13.06
C ILE A 184 -7.31 -3.39 11.96
N SER A 185 -6.88 -4.35 11.13
CA SER A 185 -5.84 -4.14 10.11
C SER A 185 -6.11 -2.90 9.23
N PRO A 186 -5.11 -2.01 9.09
CA PRO A 186 -5.25 -0.76 8.35
C PRO A 186 -5.35 -0.92 6.83
N LYS A 187 -5.16 -2.14 6.27
CA LYS A 187 -5.24 -2.40 4.82
C LYS A 187 -6.55 -1.94 4.20
N LYS A 188 -7.69 -2.23 4.85
CA LYS A 188 -9.02 -1.77 4.40
C LYS A 188 -9.18 -0.26 4.47
N ARG A 189 -8.43 0.40 5.34
CA ARG A 189 -8.46 1.86 5.45
C ARG A 189 -7.74 2.53 4.29
N SER A 190 -6.63 1.96 3.81
CA SER A 190 -5.92 2.48 2.64
C SER A 190 -6.78 2.48 1.37
N GLU A 191 -7.72 1.54 1.22
CA GLU A 191 -8.67 1.49 0.09
C GLU A 191 -9.66 2.66 0.06
N THR A 192 -9.84 3.37 1.17
CA THR A 192 -10.73 4.54 1.26
C THR A 192 -10.02 5.87 1.01
N LEU A 193 -8.70 5.83 0.93
CA LEU A 193 -7.87 6.95 0.52
C LEU A 193 -7.66 6.86 -0.99
N VAL A 194 -7.98 7.93 -1.69
CA VAL A 194 -7.96 7.95 -3.16
C VAL A 194 -7.00 9.00 -3.67
N PHE A 195 -6.29 8.63 -4.74
CA PHE A 195 -5.50 9.54 -5.55
C PHE A 195 -6.19 9.79 -6.89
N SER A 196 -5.96 10.95 -7.50
CA SER A 196 -6.46 11.23 -8.84
C SER A 196 -5.89 10.25 -9.87
N HIS A 197 -6.66 9.96 -10.93
CA HIS A 197 -6.20 9.07 -12.01
C HIS A 197 -5.00 9.66 -12.76
N TYR A 198 -5.00 10.99 -12.94
CA TYR A 198 -3.96 11.75 -13.63
C TYR A 198 -3.26 12.68 -12.64
N ALA A 199 -1.97 12.90 -12.86
CA ALA A 199 -1.26 14.07 -12.38
C ALA A 199 -1.28 15.14 -13.46
N ILE A 200 -1.05 16.39 -13.12
CA ILE A 200 -1.09 17.50 -14.06
C ILE A 200 0.15 18.36 -13.89
N ILE A 201 0.61 18.97 -14.99
CA ILE A 201 1.62 20.03 -14.96
C ILE A 201 1.00 21.30 -15.53
N THR A 202 0.97 22.37 -14.74
CA THR A 202 0.47 23.67 -15.15
C THR A 202 1.09 24.79 -14.31
N MET A 203 0.85 26.03 -14.73
CA MET A 203 1.29 27.22 -13.99
C MET A 203 0.46 27.43 -12.73
N ARG A 204 1.15 27.67 -11.61
CA ARG A 204 0.55 28.13 -10.35
C ARG A 204 1.48 29.15 -9.71
N ASP A 205 0.94 30.32 -9.37
CA ASP A 205 1.71 31.42 -8.78
C ASP A 205 3.00 31.76 -9.58
N HIS A 206 2.86 31.79 -10.92
CA HIS A 206 3.94 32.05 -11.90
C HIS A 206 5.05 30.99 -11.98
N LYS A 207 4.85 29.83 -11.37
CA LYS A 207 5.78 28.69 -11.45
C LYS A 207 5.13 27.49 -12.12
N LEU A 208 5.91 26.68 -12.82
CA LEU A 208 5.46 25.35 -13.25
C LEU A 208 5.39 24.42 -12.04
N CYS A 209 4.26 23.74 -11.89
CA CYS A 209 4.02 22.84 -10.76
C CYS A 209 3.49 21.50 -11.27
N LEU A 210 4.05 20.42 -10.73
CA LEU A 210 3.47 19.08 -10.84
C LEU A 210 2.48 18.88 -9.69
N MET A 211 1.26 18.50 -10.03
CA MET A 211 0.18 18.43 -9.06
C MET A 211 -0.64 17.14 -9.22
N TRP A 212 -1.12 16.60 -8.11
CA TRP A 212 -2.08 15.52 -8.07
C TRP A 212 -3.07 15.72 -6.93
N ARG A 213 -4.20 15.05 -6.98
CA ARG A 213 -5.24 15.21 -5.99
C ARG A 213 -5.29 13.99 -5.06
N VAL A 214 -5.49 14.25 -3.76
CA VAL A 214 -5.73 13.22 -2.74
C VAL A 214 -7.06 13.46 -2.06
N GLY A 215 -7.73 12.40 -1.66
CA GLY A 215 -9.02 12.48 -1.00
C GLY A 215 -9.27 11.32 -0.03
N ASN A 216 -10.20 11.53 0.88
CA ASN A 216 -10.63 10.53 1.85
C ASN A 216 -12.14 10.31 1.70
N LEU A 217 -12.55 9.10 1.30
CA LEU A 217 -13.95 8.73 1.09
C LEU A 217 -14.72 8.49 2.40
N GLN A 218 -14.01 8.33 3.52
CA GLN A 218 -14.63 8.11 4.83
C GLN A 218 -14.69 9.41 5.66
N LYS A 219 -15.65 9.45 6.57
CA LYS A 219 -15.81 10.58 7.50
C LYS A 219 -14.76 10.62 8.60
N SER A 220 -14.19 9.44 8.98
CA SER A 220 -13.11 9.40 9.97
C SER A 220 -11.85 10.01 9.40
N GLN A 221 -11.23 10.89 10.16
CA GLN A 221 -10.07 11.65 9.71
C GLN A 221 -8.77 10.85 9.87
N LEU A 222 -7.76 11.27 9.11
CA LEU A 222 -6.37 10.89 9.36
C LEU A 222 -5.73 11.96 10.23
N VAL A 223 -5.12 11.52 11.31
CA VAL A 223 -4.31 12.34 12.20
C VAL A 223 -2.88 12.29 11.73
N GLU A 224 -2.19 13.43 11.72
CA GLU A 224 -0.82 13.56 11.26
C GLU A 224 -0.60 12.96 9.88
N ALA A 225 -1.43 13.37 8.93
CA ALA A 225 -1.29 12.92 7.56
C ALA A 225 -0.10 13.62 6.87
N HIS A 226 0.82 12.83 6.32
CA HIS A 226 1.99 13.28 5.58
C HIS A 226 1.95 12.78 4.16
N VAL A 227 2.30 13.62 3.21
CA VAL A 227 2.43 13.25 1.80
C VAL A 227 3.90 13.21 1.43
N ARG A 228 4.29 12.18 0.66
CA ARG A 228 5.63 12.07 0.07
C ARG A 228 5.51 11.63 -1.39
N ALA A 229 6.47 12.02 -2.20
CA ALA A 229 6.57 11.55 -3.57
C ALA A 229 8.02 11.20 -3.91
N GLN A 230 8.21 10.17 -4.73
CA GLN A 230 9.50 9.71 -5.19
C GLN A 230 9.46 9.49 -6.69
N LEU A 231 10.46 10.01 -7.39
CA LEU A 231 10.71 9.73 -8.78
C LEU A 231 11.56 8.46 -8.88
N ILE A 232 11.09 7.47 -9.62
CA ILE A 232 11.82 6.25 -9.93
C ILE A 232 12.18 6.27 -11.42
N ARG A 233 13.47 6.23 -11.72
CA ARG A 233 13.98 6.18 -13.08
C ARG A 233 15.26 5.37 -13.16
N SER A 234 15.60 4.90 -14.36
CA SER A 234 16.95 4.37 -14.58
C SER A 234 17.95 5.54 -14.70
N HIS A 235 19.08 5.39 -14.07
CA HIS A 235 20.15 6.38 -14.06
C HIS A 235 21.52 5.72 -14.21
N THR A 236 22.41 6.36 -14.99
CA THR A 236 23.81 5.95 -15.08
C THR A 236 24.64 6.94 -14.28
N THR A 237 25.38 6.45 -13.27
CA THR A 237 26.24 7.29 -12.46
C THR A 237 27.42 7.85 -13.26
N ALA A 238 28.10 8.85 -12.70
CA ALA A 238 29.29 9.43 -13.32
C ALA A 238 30.42 8.40 -13.53
N GLU A 239 30.45 7.34 -12.68
CA GLU A 239 31.40 6.25 -12.75
C GLU A 239 31.00 5.17 -13.78
N GLY A 240 29.83 5.29 -14.41
CA GLY A 240 29.34 4.39 -15.44
C GLY A 240 28.52 3.20 -14.91
N GLU A 241 28.13 3.21 -13.63
CA GLU A 241 27.23 2.17 -13.07
C GLU A 241 25.79 2.46 -13.50
N TYR A 242 25.11 1.46 -14.04
CA TYR A 242 23.70 1.54 -14.43
C TYR A 242 22.78 1.12 -13.30
N LEU A 243 22.06 2.09 -12.73
CA LEU A 243 21.03 1.88 -11.71
C LEU A 243 19.67 1.77 -12.37
N THR A 244 19.05 0.58 -12.29
CA THR A 244 17.77 0.30 -12.94
C THR A 244 16.60 1.05 -12.29
N LEU A 245 16.63 1.24 -10.97
CA LEU A 245 15.57 1.85 -10.18
C LEU A 245 16.22 2.84 -9.18
N ASP A 246 16.69 3.96 -9.70
CA ASP A 246 17.15 5.06 -8.87
C ASP A 246 15.97 5.84 -8.32
N GLN A 247 15.99 6.16 -7.03
CA GLN A 247 14.89 6.81 -6.31
C GLN A 247 15.32 8.20 -5.87
N THR A 248 14.70 9.21 -6.46
CA THR A 248 14.92 10.61 -6.10
C THR A 248 13.67 11.14 -5.40
N GLU A 249 13.81 11.74 -4.22
CA GLU A 249 12.69 12.35 -3.51
C GLU A 249 12.28 13.67 -4.19
N LEU A 250 10.96 13.89 -4.29
CA LEU A 250 10.38 15.14 -4.78
C LEU A 250 10.04 16.01 -3.58
N ASP A 251 10.48 17.26 -3.58
CA ASP A 251 10.15 18.20 -2.52
C ASP A 251 8.67 18.61 -2.61
N ILE A 252 7.94 18.36 -1.52
CA ILE A 252 6.54 18.73 -1.35
C ILE A 252 6.41 19.70 -0.14
N GLY A 253 7.54 20.24 0.31
CA GLY A 253 7.60 21.12 1.48
C GLY A 253 7.80 20.36 2.79
N PHE A 254 8.54 19.26 2.79
CA PHE A 254 8.87 18.50 4.00
C PHE A 254 9.60 19.36 5.05
N ASP A 255 10.61 20.11 4.63
CA ASP A 255 11.40 20.97 5.53
C ASP A 255 10.58 22.13 6.10
N SER A 256 9.58 22.61 5.37
CA SER A 256 8.67 23.68 5.81
C SER A 256 7.45 23.17 6.57
N GLY A 257 7.22 21.85 6.63
CA GLY A 257 6.06 21.23 7.27
C GLY A 257 4.76 21.34 6.45
N ILE A 258 4.84 21.73 5.18
CA ILE A 258 3.69 21.82 4.25
C ILE A 258 3.23 20.42 3.83
N ASP A 259 4.11 19.41 3.93
CA ASP A 259 3.79 18.00 3.72
C ASP A 259 2.72 17.47 4.68
N ARG A 260 2.50 18.16 5.82
CA ARG A 260 1.44 17.84 6.79
C ARG A 260 0.12 18.41 6.31
N ILE A 261 -0.81 17.53 6.01
CA ILE A 261 -2.09 17.90 5.45
C ILE A 261 -3.25 17.57 6.39
N LEU A 262 -4.28 18.43 6.38
CA LEU A 262 -5.56 18.16 7.02
C LEU A 262 -6.54 17.63 5.96
N LEU A 263 -6.67 16.31 5.85
CA LEU A 263 -7.44 15.65 4.79
C LEU A 263 -8.93 15.52 5.14
N THR A 264 -9.59 16.63 5.41
CA THR A 264 -11.05 16.71 5.64
C THR A 264 -11.85 16.79 4.35
N PHE A 265 -11.23 17.24 3.28
CA PHE A 265 -11.77 17.37 1.93
C PHE A 265 -10.64 17.07 0.92
N PRO A 266 -10.97 16.82 -0.35
CA PRO A 266 -9.96 16.58 -1.36
C PRO A 266 -8.98 17.74 -1.52
N LEU A 267 -7.68 17.45 -1.45
CA LEU A 267 -6.61 18.42 -1.57
C LEU A 267 -5.80 18.18 -2.83
N ILE A 268 -5.24 19.25 -3.38
CA ILE A 268 -4.27 19.19 -4.47
C ILE A 268 -2.88 19.32 -3.83
N ILE A 269 -2.06 18.29 -4.01
CA ILE A 269 -0.67 18.28 -3.60
C ILE A 269 0.15 18.90 -4.74
N ILE A 270 1.12 19.72 -4.35
CA ILE A 270 1.89 20.54 -5.29
C ILE A 270 3.36 20.25 -5.07
N HIS A 271 4.06 19.93 -6.14
CA HIS A 271 5.50 19.95 -6.23
C HIS A 271 5.90 21.10 -7.17
N GLU A 272 6.54 22.13 -6.64
CA GLU A 272 7.09 23.23 -7.45
C GLU A 272 8.29 22.70 -8.23
N ILE A 273 8.32 23.01 -9.54
CA ILE A 273 9.43 22.63 -10.40
C ILE A 273 10.45 23.77 -10.37
N ASP A 274 11.35 23.72 -9.39
CA ASP A 274 12.44 24.66 -9.16
C ASP A 274 13.79 24.09 -9.63
N GLU A 275 14.88 24.84 -9.41
CA GLU A 275 16.24 24.43 -9.78
C GLU A 275 16.68 23.08 -9.16
N ASN A 276 16.14 22.71 -8.00
CA ASN A 276 16.46 21.47 -7.30
C ASN A 276 15.58 20.30 -7.77
N SER A 277 14.52 20.59 -8.50
CA SER A 277 13.58 19.58 -8.99
C SER A 277 14.22 18.75 -10.11
N PRO A 278 14.06 17.41 -10.09
CA PRO A 278 14.49 16.56 -11.19
C PRO A 278 13.72 16.83 -12.50
N PHE A 279 12.66 17.63 -12.45
CA PHE A 279 11.84 18.04 -13.59
C PHE A 279 12.22 19.44 -14.14
N TYR A 280 13.24 20.11 -13.59
CA TYR A 280 13.61 21.47 -13.97
C TYR A 280 13.89 21.64 -15.47
N ASP A 281 14.54 20.63 -16.08
CA ASP A 281 14.83 20.58 -17.53
C ASP A 281 13.75 19.85 -18.35
N MET A 282 12.61 19.53 -17.75
CA MET A 282 11.56 18.76 -18.39
C MET A 282 10.62 19.67 -19.17
N SER A 283 10.65 19.57 -20.52
CA SER A 283 9.64 20.15 -21.38
C SER A 283 8.52 19.14 -21.65
N LYS A 284 7.41 19.59 -22.25
CA LYS A 284 6.32 18.72 -22.66
C LYS A 284 6.78 17.56 -23.55
N GLU A 285 7.61 17.85 -24.55
CA GLU A 285 8.12 16.84 -25.49
C GLU A 285 9.03 15.81 -24.81
N LYS A 286 9.89 16.28 -23.89
CA LYS A 286 10.72 15.39 -23.07
C LYS A 286 9.89 14.51 -22.16
N LEU A 287 8.82 15.03 -21.56
CA LEU A 287 7.91 14.27 -20.73
C LEU A 287 7.30 13.09 -21.50
N GLU A 288 6.80 13.34 -22.71
CA GLU A 288 6.16 12.31 -23.54
C GLU A 288 7.14 11.21 -24.00
N SER A 289 8.43 11.53 -24.11
CA SER A 289 9.49 10.60 -24.54
C SER A 289 10.25 9.94 -23.39
N SER A 290 10.02 10.36 -22.16
CA SER A 290 10.75 9.88 -20.98
C SER A 290 10.14 8.61 -20.39
N GLU A 291 10.98 7.76 -19.79
CA GLU A 291 10.58 6.58 -19.03
C GLU A 291 10.92 6.78 -17.55
N PHE A 292 9.92 7.02 -16.76
CA PHE A 292 10.02 7.11 -15.30
C PHE A 292 8.69 6.78 -14.63
N GLU A 293 8.69 6.65 -13.34
CA GLU A 293 7.50 6.46 -12.50
C GLU A 293 7.59 7.41 -11.30
N ILE A 294 6.50 8.11 -11.01
CA ILE A 294 6.37 8.91 -9.78
C ILE A 294 5.51 8.11 -8.82
N VAL A 295 6.08 7.68 -7.71
CA VAL A 295 5.35 7.00 -6.64
C VAL A 295 4.98 8.03 -5.59
N VAL A 296 3.67 8.15 -5.33
CA VAL A 296 3.12 9.05 -4.32
C VAL A 296 2.64 8.24 -3.13
N MET A 297 2.90 8.74 -1.93
CA MET A 297 2.59 8.09 -0.67
C MET A 297 1.87 9.06 0.24
N LEU A 298 0.85 8.55 0.92
CA LEU A 298 0.12 9.26 1.97
C LEU A 298 0.17 8.40 3.23
N ASP A 299 0.81 8.89 4.26
CA ASP A 299 0.95 8.26 5.57
C ASP A 299 0.10 9.00 6.59
N GLY A 300 -0.43 8.29 7.57
CA GLY A 300 -1.17 8.93 8.67
C GLY A 300 -1.73 7.91 9.64
N SER A 301 -2.21 8.37 10.78
CA SER A 301 -2.86 7.54 11.80
C SER A 301 -4.37 7.68 11.70
N VAL A 302 -5.10 6.56 11.76
CA VAL A 302 -6.57 6.56 11.78
C VAL A 302 -7.05 7.00 13.17
N GLU A 303 -7.83 8.08 13.24
CA GLU A 303 -8.34 8.65 14.51
C GLU A 303 -9.01 7.61 15.41
N ALA A 304 -9.86 6.74 14.85
CA ALA A 304 -10.65 5.77 15.61
C ALA A 304 -9.84 4.60 16.20
N THR A 305 -8.71 4.23 15.59
CA THR A 305 -7.95 3.04 15.97
C THR A 305 -6.51 3.34 16.38
N SER A 306 -6.06 4.58 16.20
CA SER A 306 -4.67 5.02 16.38
C SER A 306 -3.65 4.18 15.60
N MET A 307 -4.10 3.43 14.59
CA MET A 307 -3.26 2.62 13.72
C MET A 307 -2.73 3.46 12.57
N SER A 308 -1.42 3.38 12.32
CA SER A 308 -0.82 4.01 11.15
C SER A 308 -1.25 3.28 9.88
N THR A 309 -1.61 4.04 8.86
CA THR A 309 -1.96 3.55 7.53
C THR A 309 -1.11 4.25 6.50
N GLN A 310 -0.77 3.54 5.43
CA GLN A 310 -0.07 4.10 4.29
C GLN A 310 -0.84 3.73 3.02
N CYS A 311 -1.17 4.73 2.22
CA CYS A 311 -1.72 4.57 0.89
C CYS A 311 -0.69 5.00 -0.14
N ARG A 312 -0.61 4.27 -1.25
CA ARG A 312 0.34 4.53 -2.34
C ARG A 312 -0.39 4.56 -3.67
N SER A 313 0.15 5.30 -4.60
CA SER A 313 -0.24 5.25 -6.01
C SER A 313 0.96 5.60 -6.87
N SER A 314 0.86 5.44 -8.18
CA SER A 314 1.92 5.87 -9.07
C SER A 314 1.40 6.55 -10.32
N TYR A 315 2.25 7.38 -10.93
CA TYR A 315 2.02 8.06 -12.20
C TYR A 315 3.18 7.78 -13.15
N ILE A 316 2.85 7.34 -14.35
CA ILE A 316 3.80 7.23 -15.47
C ILE A 316 3.64 8.46 -16.40
N PRO A 317 4.59 8.76 -17.29
CA PRO A 317 4.53 9.94 -18.15
C PRO A 317 3.21 10.09 -18.93
N SER A 318 2.62 8.99 -19.40
CA SER A 318 1.34 8.99 -20.11
C SER A 318 0.13 9.37 -19.24
N GLU A 319 0.29 9.41 -17.94
CA GLU A 319 -0.74 9.81 -16.97
C GLU A 319 -0.50 11.19 -16.38
N ILE A 320 0.49 11.91 -16.89
CA ILE A 320 0.79 13.29 -16.50
C ILE A 320 0.30 14.20 -17.63
N LEU A 321 -0.76 14.95 -17.37
CA LEU A 321 -1.38 15.82 -18.35
C LEU A 321 -0.75 17.21 -18.30
N TRP A 322 -0.04 17.59 -19.35
CA TRP A 322 0.54 18.92 -19.46
C TRP A 322 -0.49 19.95 -19.90
N GLY A 323 -0.52 21.11 -19.23
CA GLY A 323 -1.46 22.19 -19.53
C GLY A 323 -2.90 21.88 -19.11
N HIS A 324 -3.09 21.06 -18.07
CA HIS A 324 -4.41 20.77 -17.50
C HIS A 324 -4.53 21.31 -16.07
N GLN A 325 -5.76 21.54 -15.65
CA GLN A 325 -6.10 21.92 -14.28
C GLN A 325 -7.27 21.08 -13.80
N PHE A 326 -7.31 20.78 -12.49
CA PHE A 326 -8.39 20.02 -11.88
C PHE A 326 -9.68 20.84 -11.74
N GLU A 327 -10.81 20.24 -12.07
CA GLU A 327 -12.12 20.83 -11.83
C GLU A 327 -12.37 21.02 -10.31
N PRO A 328 -12.95 22.16 -9.86
CA PRO A 328 -13.26 22.38 -8.46
C PRO A 328 -14.25 21.34 -7.93
N VAL A 329 -13.92 20.69 -6.81
CA VAL A 329 -14.79 19.70 -6.13
C VAL A 329 -15.51 20.27 -4.92
N LEU A 330 -15.07 21.45 -4.43
CA LEU A 330 -15.69 22.17 -3.31
C LEU A 330 -16.66 23.20 -3.85
N SER A 331 -17.87 23.19 -3.30
CA SER A 331 -18.88 24.22 -3.51
C SER A 331 -19.43 24.71 -2.18
N GLU A 332 -19.63 26.00 -2.06
CA GLU A 332 -20.26 26.60 -0.90
C GLU A 332 -21.78 26.63 -1.10
N ILE A 333 -22.53 26.01 -0.18
CA ILE A 333 -23.98 25.96 -0.20
C ILE A 333 -24.51 26.55 1.12
N LYS A 334 -25.00 27.76 1.05
CA LYS A 334 -25.55 28.50 2.20
C LYS A 334 -24.56 28.58 3.38
N ASN A 335 -24.62 27.66 4.34
CA ASN A 335 -23.81 27.67 5.57
C ASN A 335 -22.86 26.46 5.70
N HIS A 336 -22.65 25.66 4.64
CA HIS A 336 -21.77 24.53 4.68
C HIS A 336 -21.08 24.33 3.33
N TYR A 337 -19.93 23.65 3.36
CA TYR A 337 -19.22 23.25 2.17
C TYR A 337 -19.71 21.87 1.71
N SER A 338 -19.96 21.74 0.41
CA SER A 338 -20.31 20.47 -0.23
C SER A 338 -19.14 20.00 -1.07
N VAL A 339 -18.82 18.71 -0.98
CA VAL A 339 -17.75 18.06 -1.75
C VAL A 339 -18.38 17.14 -2.79
N ASP A 340 -18.11 17.40 -4.05
CA ASP A 340 -18.58 16.59 -5.18
C ASP A 340 -17.47 15.68 -5.67
N TYR A 341 -17.48 14.41 -5.23
CA TYR A 341 -16.51 13.41 -5.66
C TYR A 341 -16.68 12.96 -7.11
N SER A 342 -17.81 13.25 -7.78
CA SER A 342 -17.96 12.96 -9.22
C SER A 342 -16.97 13.72 -10.08
N LYS A 343 -16.52 14.87 -9.59
CA LYS A 343 -15.53 15.75 -10.24
C LYS A 343 -14.09 15.49 -9.81
N PHE A 344 -13.86 14.51 -8.95
CA PHE A 344 -12.54 14.26 -8.33
C PHE A 344 -11.43 14.03 -9.36
N ASN A 345 -11.73 13.33 -10.45
CA ASN A 345 -10.78 13.00 -11.51
C ASN A 345 -10.87 13.92 -12.74
N ASN A 346 -11.84 14.85 -12.77
CA ASN A 346 -12.05 15.70 -13.93
C ASN A 346 -10.96 16.77 -14.03
N THR A 347 -10.49 16.98 -15.25
CA THR A 347 -9.52 18.01 -15.59
C THR A 347 -10.00 18.78 -16.81
N TYR A 348 -9.57 20.04 -16.94
CA TYR A 348 -9.81 20.85 -18.11
C TYR A 348 -8.48 21.45 -18.63
N VAL A 349 -8.43 21.73 -19.93
CA VAL A 349 -7.24 22.26 -20.61
C VAL A 349 -7.04 23.73 -20.28
N VAL A 350 -5.80 24.13 -19.98
CA VAL A 350 -5.36 25.51 -19.77
C VAL A 350 -4.38 25.87 -20.88
N PRO A 351 -4.85 26.51 -21.97
CA PRO A 351 -4.01 26.77 -23.15
C PRO A 351 -2.85 27.74 -22.90
N SER A 352 -2.93 28.53 -21.82
CA SER A 352 -1.88 29.49 -21.46
C SER A 352 -0.65 28.86 -20.78
N THR A 353 -0.66 27.56 -20.54
CA THR A 353 0.50 26.88 -19.95
C THR A 353 1.62 26.77 -20.97
N PRO A 354 2.85 27.29 -20.69
CA PRO A 354 3.98 27.19 -21.59
C PRO A 354 4.37 25.70 -21.78
N GLN A 355 4.88 25.36 -22.95
CA GLN A 355 5.33 23.99 -23.28
C GLN A 355 6.83 23.80 -23.05
N CYS A 356 7.55 24.88 -22.74
CA CYS A 356 8.97 24.90 -22.41
C CYS A 356 9.23 24.35 -21.00
N SER A 357 10.50 24.09 -20.68
CA SER A 357 10.94 23.70 -19.35
C SER A 357 10.90 24.86 -18.34
N ALA A 358 10.94 24.57 -17.04
CA ALA A 358 11.00 25.60 -16.02
C ALA A 358 12.29 26.44 -16.14
N ARG A 359 13.42 25.83 -16.51
CA ARG A 359 14.67 26.54 -16.81
C ARG A 359 14.50 27.58 -17.92
N GLU A 360 13.96 27.15 -19.08
CA GLU A 360 13.74 28.07 -20.22
C GLU A 360 12.81 29.22 -19.86
N LEU A 361 11.77 28.94 -19.04
CA LEU A 361 10.83 29.95 -18.56
C LEU A 361 11.50 30.97 -17.64
N GLU A 362 12.39 30.56 -16.76
CA GLU A 362 13.13 31.45 -15.85
C GLU A 362 14.16 32.28 -16.62
N GLU A 363 14.85 31.70 -17.61
CA GLU A 363 15.77 32.41 -18.48
C GLU A 363 15.07 33.49 -19.31
N GLU A 364 13.87 33.19 -19.82
CA GLU A 364 13.05 34.15 -20.55
C GLU A 364 12.58 35.30 -19.65
N ASN A 365 12.09 35.01 -18.47
CA ASN A 365 11.65 36.00 -17.48
C ASN A 365 12.81 36.90 -17.00
N SER A 366 14.00 36.34 -16.79
CA SER A 366 15.16 37.09 -16.37
C SER A 366 15.68 38.03 -17.48
N SER A 367 15.63 37.60 -18.74
CA SER A 367 16.00 38.44 -19.89
C SER A 367 15.03 39.59 -20.09
N ILE A 368 13.72 39.39 -19.90
CA ILE A 368 12.69 40.43 -19.97
C ILE A 368 12.86 41.45 -18.84
N SER A 369 13.15 40.98 -17.62
CA SER A 369 13.42 41.85 -16.45
C SER A 369 14.68 42.71 -16.65
N GLY A 370 15.75 42.09 -17.17
CA GLY A 370 16.99 42.81 -17.51
C GLY A 370 16.81 43.90 -18.58
N HIS A 371 15.95 43.65 -19.57
CA HIS A 371 15.68 44.63 -20.62
C HIS A 371 14.83 45.81 -20.10
N ASN A 372 13.87 45.57 -19.23
CA ASN A 372 13.07 46.61 -18.59
C ASN A 372 13.91 47.43 -17.60
N SER A 373 14.87 46.86 -16.91
CA SER A 373 15.82 47.59 -16.03
C SER A 373 16.71 48.52 -16.84
N LEU A 374 17.21 48.07 -17.98
CA LEU A 374 18.00 48.93 -18.90
C LEU A 374 17.20 50.08 -19.52
N CYS A 375 15.90 49.90 -19.81
CA CYS A 375 15.02 50.95 -20.26
C CYS A 375 14.79 52.02 -19.19
N TYR A 376 14.63 51.61 -17.92
CA TYR A 376 14.44 52.54 -16.81
C TYR A 376 15.71 53.37 -16.50
N GLU A 377 16.90 52.78 -16.54
CA GLU A 377 18.15 53.52 -16.39
C GLU A 377 18.40 54.54 -17.53
N ASN A 378 18.04 54.24 -18.76
CA ASN A 378 18.16 55.15 -19.88
C ASN A 378 17.19 56.33 -19.80
N GLU A 379 15.96 56.12 -19.35
CA GLU A 379 14.98 57.21 -19.15
C GLU A 379 15.40 58.16 -18.01
N VAL A 380 15.92 57.62 -16.88
CA VAL A 380 16.44 58.47 -15.78
C VAL A 380 17.66 59.24 -16.19
N ALA A 381 18.56 58.70 -17.05
CA ALA A 381 19.73 59.39 -17.58
C ALA A 381 19.34 60.52 -18.52
N VAL A 382 18.29 60.38 -19.33
CA VAL A 382 17.78 61.41 -20.23
C VAL A 382 17.11 62.55 -19.44
N MET A 383 16.29 62.25 -18.41
CA MET A 383 15.67 63.26 -17.55
C MET A 383 16.68 64.10 -16.76
N ASN A 384 17.77 63.48 -16.30
CA ASN A 384 18.84 64.21 -15.58
C ASN A 384 19.64 65.14 -16.53
N LYS A 385 19.76 64.78 -17.81
CA LYS A 385 20.43 65.60 -18.79
C LYS A 385 19.62 66.84 -19.21
N GLU A 386 18.31 66.76 -19.24
CA GLU A 386 17.41 67.88 -19.48
C GLU A 386 17.33 68.84 -18.28
N ARG A 387 17.48 68.34 -17.05
CA ARG A 387 17.52 69.24 -15.85
C ARG A 387 18.81 69.98 -15.69
N SER A 388 19.93 69.44 -16.19
CA SER A 388 21.27 70.10 -16.14
C SER A 388 21.45 71.13 -17.25
N GLY A 389 20.60 71.17 -18.27
CA GLY A 389 20.67 72.12 -19.40
C GLY A 389 19.88 73.40 -19.22
N ASN A 390 19.12 73.58 -18.15
CA ASN A 390 18.29 74.74 -17.87
C ASN A 390 18.82 75.65 -16.72
N GLU A 391 20.06 75.41 -16.26
CA GLU A 391 20.74 76.27 -15.25
C GLU A 391 22.04 76.89 -15.84
N GLU A 392 22.00 77.54 -17.00
CA GLU A 392 22.97 78.49 -17.48
C GLU A 392 22.27 79.73 -18.02
#